data_49e84e77e5df5a65acc2901e664505a5
#
_entry.id   49e84e77e5df5a65acc2901e664505a5
#
_cell.length_a   1.000
_cell.length_b   1.000
_cell.length_c   1.000
_cell.angle_alpha   90.00
_cell.angle_beta   90.00
_cell.angle_gamma   90.00
#
_symmetry.space_group_name_H-M   'P 1'
#
loop_
_entity.id
_entity.type
_entity.pdbx_description
1 polymer ?
#
loop_
_entity_poly.entity_id
_entity_poly.type
_entity_poly.pdbx_seq_one_letter_code
_entity_poly.pdbx_strand_id
1 'polypeptide(L)'
;MKLAGKLFWTGVLSAMVSLSAPAFADGKPTLKIGYVEGWDDSVATSNVAARIIEKRYGYPVQLVPVAAGIMWQGVARGDLDATLSAWLPVTQGAYWAQFKDKVVDLGTNFTGAKIGLVVPDYVSAKSIADLNADKSAFGGRIVGIDAGAGVMRKTDEAVKQYDLSYSVMPSSGSAMTAELARSVGSKKPVIVTGWTPHWMFAKYKLRFLDDPKNVYGAAEHVDNVANPELEKKAPQVVTFLKNFQWKPGEIDSVMLAIQNGEKPDAAADTWSAAHGDRVNAWAGTQ
;
A
#
# COMPACT_ATOMS: atom_id res chain seq x y z
N MET A 1 36.37 -15.51 -92.44
CA MET A 1 36.45 -16.12 -91.12
C MET A 1 35.39 -15.46 -90.22
N LYS A 2 34.30 -16.15 -89.97
CA LYS A 2 33.17 -15.64 -89.19
C LYS A 2 33.17 -16.37 -87.89
N LEU A 3 33.31 -15.67 -86.74
CA LEU A 3 33.03 -16.20 -85.40
C LEU A 3 31.70 -15.67 -84.93
N ALA A 4 30.78 -16.61 -84.67
CA ALA A 4 29.48 -16.36 -84.11
C ALA A 4 29.62 -16.37 -82.59
N GLY A 5 29.26 -15.24 -81.92
CA GLY A 5 29.14 -15.15 -80.45
C GLY A 5 27.73 -15.56 -80.03
N LYS A 6 27.64 -16.56 -79.12
CA LYS A 6 26.41 -16.99 -78.49
C LYS A 6 26.19 -16.14 -77.23
N LEU A 7 25.10 -15.39 -77.20
CA LEU A 7 24.59 -14.71 -76.01
C LEU A 7 23.87 -15.74 -75.08
N PHE A 8 24.42 -15.94 -73.88
CA PHE A 8 23.73 -16.66 -72.80
C PHE A 8 22.93 -15.67 -71.97
N TRP A 9 21.63 -15.82 -71.96
CA TRP A 9 20.72 -15.08 -71.09
C TRP A 9 20.53 -15.88 -69.81
N THR A 10 21.17 -15.41 -68.72
CA THR A 10 20.98 -15.95 -67.36
C THR A 10 19.83 -15.21 -66.71
N GLY A 11 18.68 -15.91 -66.58
CA GLY A 11 17.56 -15.41 -65.80
C GLY A 11 17.85 -15.49 -64.30
N VAL A 12 17.85 -14.34 -63.65
CA VAL A 12 17.95 -14.23 -62.17
C VAL A 12 16.56 -14.41 -61.59
N LEU A 13 16.33 -15.56 -60.97
CA LEU A 13 15.13 -15.85 -60.21
C LEU A 13 15.26 -15.16 -58.85
N SER A 14 14.59 -14.00 -58.63
CA SER A 14 14.52 -13.33 -57.34
C SER A 14 13.53 -14.10 -56.45
N ALA A 15 14.05 -14.88 -55.52
CA ALA A 15 13.27 -15.46 -54.44
C ALA A 15 12.94 -14.36 -53.43
N MET A 16 11.70 -13.90 -53.39
CA MET A 16 11.18 -13.08 -52.32
C MET A 16 11.11 -13.93 -51.04
N VAL A 17 12.07 -13.77 -50.15
CA VAL A 17 12.01 -14.28 -48.80
C VAL A 17 11.05 -13.35 -48.04
N SER A 18 9.82 -13.78 -47.83
CA SER A 18 8.88 -13.13 -46.91
C SER A 18 9.41 -13.31 -45.51
N LEU A 19 10.06 -12.28 -44.95
CA LEU A 19 10.33 -12.20 -43.52
C LEU A 19 8.99 -12.07 -42.79
N SER A 20 8.44 -13.20 -42.34
CA SER A 20 7.40 -13.19 -41.32
C SER A 20 8.01 -12.62 -40.04
N ALA A 21 7.72 -11.37 -39.71
CA ALA A 21 8.03 -10.85 -38.37
C ALA A 21 7.34 -11.78 -37.36
N PRO A 22 8.02 -12.21 -36.29
CA PRO A 22 7.35 -12.96 -35.24
C PRO A 22 6.22 -12.08 -34.70
N ALA A 23 4.99 -12.55 -34.84
CA ALA A 23 3.87 -12.01 -34.08
C ALA A 23 4.26 -12.21 -32.60
N PHE A 24 4.61 -11.14 -31.91
CA PHE A 24 4.69 -11.15 -30.46
C PHE A 24 3.30 -11.60 -30.00
N ALA A 25 3.24 -12.78 -29.40
CA ALA A 25 2.03 -13.22 -28.71
C ALA A 25 1.68 -12.07 -27.75
N ASP A 26 0.52 -11.43 -27.95
CA ASP A 26 0.03 -10.35 -27.10
C ASP A 26 -0.15 -10.90 -25.68
N GLY A 27 0.93 -10.85 -24.88
CA GLY A 27 0.89 -11.10 -23.47
C GLY A 27 0.03 -10.02 -22.81
N LYS A 28 -0.71 -10.37 -21.77
CA LYS A 28 -1.48 -9.38 -21.00
C LYS A 28 -0.58 -8.22 -20.56
N PRO A 29 -1.08 -6.98 -20.59
CA PRO A 29 -0.28 -5.82 -20.18
C PRO A 29 0.12 -5.91 -18.70
N THR A 30 1.30 -5.41 -18.36
CA THR A 30 1.74 -5.29 -16.97
C THR A 30 0.88 -4.26 -16.25
N LEU A 31 0.36 -4.63 -15.08
CA LEU A 31 -0.37 -3.74 -14.19
C LEU A 31 0.57 -3.17 -13.14
N LYS A 32 0.47 -1.87 -12.88
CA LYS A 32 1.28 -1.16 -11.89
C LYS A 32 0.41 -0.80 -10.68
N ILE A 33 0.73 -1.39 -9.53
CA ILE A 33 0.03 -1.09 -8.26
C ILE A 33 0.98 -0.29 -7.38
N GLY A 34 0.56 0.93 -7.02
CA GLY A 34 1.29 1.80 -6.12
C GLY A 34 1.04 1.42 -4.65
N TYR A 35 2.12 1.40 -3.85
CA TYR A 35 2.04 1.15 -2.42
C TYR A 35 3.09 1.95 -1.65
N VAL A 36 2.94 2.07 -0.34
CA VAL A 36 3.92 2.74 0.53
C VAL A 36 4.73 1.69 1.28
N GLU A 37 6.02 1.56 0.96
CA GLU A 37 6.90 0.50 1.47
C GLU A 37 7.04 0.49 3.00
N GLY A 38 6.97 1.66 3.63
CA GLY A 38 7.07 1.78 5.10
C GLY A 38 5.75 1.51 5.85
N TRP A 39 4.67 1.15 5.15
CA TRP A 39 3.36 0.87 5.74
C TRP A 39 3.04 -0.60 5.58
N ASP A 40 3.09 -1.35 6.69
CA ASP A 40 3.00 -2.81 6.67
C ASP A 40 1.66 -3.33 6.11
N ASP A 41 0.56 -2.63 6.37
CA ASP A 41 -0.75 -2.91 5.77
C ASP A 41 -0.77 -2.71 4.26
N SER A 42 -0.12 -1.63 3.78
CA SER A 42 0.02 -1.34 2.35
C SER A 42 0.86 -2.42 1.64
N VAL A 43 1.97 -2.83 2.26
CA VAL A 43 2.83 -3.91 1.76
C VAL A 43 2.06 -5.23 1.69
N ALA A 44 1.42 -5.64 2.79
CA ALA A 44 0.70 -6.91 2.88
C ALA A 44 -0.45 -6.97 1.86
N THR A 45 -1.31 -5.95 1.84
CA THR A 45 -2.47 -5.88 0.95
C THR A 45 -2.07 -5.89 -0.52
N SER A 46 -1.08 -5.07 -0.89
CA SER A 46 -0.63 -4.97 -2.28
C SER A 46 0.02 -6.26 -2.78
N ASN A 47 0.81 -6.95 -1.93
CA ASN A 47 1.41 -8.23 -2.30
C ASN A 47 0.36 -9.33 -2.47
N VAL A 48 -0.61 -9.45 -1.55
CA VAL A 48 -1.68 -10.45 -1.68
C VAL A 48 -2.49 -10.20 -2.94
N ALA A 49 -2.89 -8.97 -3.20
CA ALA A 49 -3.62 -8.64 -4.43
C ALA A 49 -2.81 -8.94 -5.69
N ALA A 50 -1.53 -8.54 -5.74
CA ALA A 50 -0.64 -8.79 -6.86
C ALA A 50 -0.51 -10.28 -7.18
N ARG A 51 -0.23 -11.11 -6.15
CA ARG A 51 -0.07 -12.56 -6.33
C ARG A 51 -1.35 -13.24 -6.82
N ILE A 52 -2.52 -12.80 -6.35
CA ILE A 52 -3.81 -13.31 -6.83
C ILE A 52 -4.04 -12.88 -8.29
N ILE A 53 -3.78 -11.61 -8.63
CA ILE A 53 -3.91 -11.10 -10.00
C ILE A 53 -3.02 -11.89 -10.96
N GLU A 54 -1.77 -12.13 -10.61
CA GLU A 54 -0.84 -12.89 -11.43
C GLU A 54 -1.31 -14.34 -11.63
N LYS A 55 -1.65 -15.03 -10.55
CA LYS A 55 -1.97 -16.46 -10.57
C LYS A 55 -3.35 -16.78 -11.18
N ARG A 56 -4.35 -15.94 -10.92
CA ARG A 56 -5.72 -16.20 -11.34
C ARG A 56 -6.06 -15.59 -12.70
N TYR A 57 -5.51 -14.42 -12.99
CA TYR A 57 -5.85 -13.67 -14.19
C TYR A 57 -4.70 -13.59 -15.20
N GLY A 58 -3.47 -13.98 -14.82
CA GLY A 58 -2.32 -14.02 -15.71
C GLY A 58 -1.83 -12.64 -16.17
N TYR A 59 -2.16 -11.56 -15.43
CA TYR A 59 -1.58 -10.25 -15.66
C TYR A 59 -0.28 -10.14 -14.87
N PRO A 60 0.85 -9.81 -15.49
CA PRO A 60 2.05 -9.43 -14.75
C PRO A 60 1.76 -8.21 -13.88
N VAL A 61 2.20 -8.20 -12.62
CA VAL A 61 2.02 -7.06 -11.70
C VAL A 61 3.38 -6.51 -11.29
N GLN A 62 3.53 -5.21 -11.47
CA GLN A 62 4.65 -4.44 -10.93
C GLN A 62 4.17 -3.67 -9.69
N LEU A 63 4.64 -4.06 -8.53
CA LEU A 63 4.47 -3.27 -7.31
C LEU A 63 5.46 -2.09 -7.32
N VAL A 64 4.95 -0.87 -7.15
CA VAL A 64 5.73 0.37 -7.26
C VAL A 64 5.73 1.06 -5.90
N PRO A 65 6.86 1.02 -5.16
CA PRO A 65 6.98 1.72 -3.88
C PRO A 65 7.10 3.22 -4.10
N VAL A 66 6.19 3.98 -3.51
CA VAL A 66 6.14 5.45 -3.65
C VAL A 66 5.58 6.10 -2.37
N ALA A 67 5.87 7.38 -2.17
CA ALA A 67 5.23 8.16 -1.12
C ALA A 67 3.73 8.37 -1.40
N ALA A 68 2.92 8.54 -0.36
CA ALA A 68 1.46 8.62 -0.46
C ALA A 68 0.96 9.66 -1.48
N GLY A 69 1.54 10.88 -1.51
CA GLY A 69 1.15 11.90 -2.48
C GLY A 69 1.48 11.52 -3.93
N ILE A 70 2.61 10.85 -4.15
CA ILE A 70 3.01 10.33 -5.47
C ILE A 70 2.11 9.17 -5.88
N MET A 71 1.70 8.31 -4.94
CA MET A 71 0.76 7.22 -5.17
C MET A 71 -0.57 7.74 -5.72
N TRP A 72 -1.17 8.71 -5.05
CA TRP A 72 -2.42 9.34 -5.50
C TRP A 72 -2.29 10.03 -6.85
N GLN A 73 -1.22 10.81 -7.03
CA GLN A 73 -0.95 11.48 -8.30
C GLN A 73 -0.73 10.47 -9.43
N GLY A 74 0.01 9.39 -9.17
CA GLY A 74 0.30 8.34 -10.15
C GLY A 74 -0.96 7.63 -10.63
N VAL A 75 -1.89 7.29 -9.71
CA VAL A 75 -3.18 6.69 -10.07
C VAL A 75 -4.02 7.70 -10.88
N ALA A 76 -4.09 8.96 -10.44
CA ALA A 76 -4.87 9.99 -11.12
C ALA A 76 -4.37 10.30 -12.54
N ARG A 77 -3.07 10.10 -12.82
CA ARG A 77 -2.46 10.34 -14.14
C ARG A 77 -2.38 9.10 -15.03
N GLY A 78 -2.62 7.91 -14.46
CA GLY A 78 -2.45 6.63 -15.16
C GLY A 78 -1.00 6.13 -15.21
N ASP A 79 -0.08 6.74 -14.46
CA ASP A 79 1.28 6.23 -14.26
C ASP A 79 1.26 4.94 -13.40
N LEU A 80 0.24 4.81 -12.55
CA LEU A 80 -0.16 3.64 -11.77
C LEU A 80 -1.59 3.25 -12.14
N ASP A 81 -1.87 1.95 -12.20
CA ASP A 81 -3.20 1.43 -12.50
C ASP A 81 -4.13 1.45 -11.29
N ALA A 82 -3.58 1.18 -10.09
CA ALA A 82 -4.36 1.17 -8.85
C ALA A 82 -3.49 1.37 -7.60
N THR A 83 -4.16 1.61 -6.49
CA THR A 83 -3.65 1.45 -5.12
C THR A 83 -4.72 0.82 -4.23
N LEU A 84 -4.30 0.05 -3.23
CA LEU A 84 -5.17 -0.57 -2.24
C LEU A 84 -4.96 0.05 -0.84
N SER A 85 -4.48 1.30 -0.80
CA SER A 85 -4.05 2.00 0.42
C SER A 85 -4.66 3.40 0.54
N ALA A 86 -5.91 3.58 0.08
CA ALA A 86 -6.63 4.84 0.19
C ALA A 86 -7.37 4.92 1.54
N TRP A 87 -6.72 5.53 2.55
CA TRP A 87 -7.27 5.70 3.90
C TRP A 87 -8.24 6.88 3.96
N LEU A 88 -9.53 6.61 4.08
CA LEU A 88 -10.60 7.59 3.97
C LEU A 88 -11.59 7.49 5.15
N PRO A 89 -12.29 8.59 5.49
CA PRO A 89 -12.27 9.91 4.83
C PRO A 89 -11.22 10.89 5.39
N VAL A 90 -10.56 10.61 6.51
CA VAL A 90 -9.79 11.60 7.29
C VAL A 90 -8.31 11.61 6.92
N THR A 91 -7.65 10.46 7.01
CA THR A 91 -6.18 10.35 6.87
C THR A 91 -5.68 10.84 5.53
N GLN A 92 -6.31 10.43 4.45
CA GLN A 92 -5.96 10.83 3.08
C GLN A 92 -7.05 11.67 2.40
N GLY A 93 -7.98 12.22 3.17
CA GLY A 93 -9.09 13.03 2.66
C GLY A 93 -8.66 14.22 1.80
N ALA A 94 -7.51 14.83 2.10
CA ALA A 94 -6.95 15.93 1.28
C ALA A 94 -6.54 15.44 -0.12
N TYR A 95 -5.96 14.23 -0.24
CA TYR A 95 -5.65 13.64 -1.55
C TYR A 95 -6.93 13.24 -2.29
N TRP A 96 -7.89 12.64 -1.58
CA TRP A 96 -9.20 12.34 -2.16
C TRP A 96 -9.87 13.59 -2.73
N ALA A 97 -9.94 14.68 -1.97
CA ALA A 97 -10.53 15.93 -2.42
C ALA A 97 -9.85 16.49 -3.70
N GLN A 98 -8.55 16.28 -3.84
CA GLN A 98 -7.77 16.74 -5.00
C GLN A 98 -7.94 15.85 -6.22
N PHE A 99 -8.12 14.53 -6.05
CA PHE A 99 -8.01 13.58 -7.15
C PHE A 99 -9.28 12.79 -7.46
N LYS A 100 -10.34 12.88 -6.64
CA LYS A 100 -11.57 12.08 -6.77
C LYS A 100 -12.22 12.10 -8.17
N ASP A 101 -12.11 13.20 -8.89
CA ASP A 101 -12.67 13.33 -10.24
C ASP A 101 -11.79 12.70 -11.34
N LYS A 102 -10.63 12.17 -10.98
CA LYS A 102 -9.65 11.55 -11.88
C LYS A 102 -9.38 10.08 -11.57
N VAL A 103 -10.00 9.54 -10.54
CA VAL A 103 -9.83 8.15 -10.10
C VAL A 103 -11.20 7.51 -9.89
N VAL A 104 -11.23 6.20 -9.81
CA VAL A 104 -12.44 5.42 -9.49
C VAL A 104 -12.22 4.75 -8.14
N ASP A 105 -13.15 4.97 -7.23
CA ASP A 105 -13.25 4.19 -5.99
C ASP A 105 -13.90 2.84 -6.32
N LEU A 106 -13.19 1.76 -6.06
CA LEU A 106 -13.64 0.39 -6.30
C LEU A 106 -14.24 -0.26 -5.05
N GLY A 107 -14.27 0.47 -3.93
CA GLY A 107 -14.85 0.02 -2.67
C GLY A 107 -13.81 -0.32 -1.61
N THR A 108 -14.34 -0.55 -0.41
CA THR A 108 -13.56 -0.71 0.81
C THR A 108 -12.92 -2.10 0.91
N ASN A 109 -11.61 -2.14 1.14
CA ASN A 109 -10.89 -3.38 1.44
C ASN A 109 -10.69 -3.65 2.93
N PHE A 110 -10.74 -2.61 3.78
CA PHE A 110 -10.63 -2.75 5.22
C PHE A 110 -11.51 -1.74 5.95
N THR A 111 -12.26 -2.18 6.96
CA THR A 111 -13.11 -1.33 7.81
C THR A 111 -12.59 -1.28 9.23
N GLY A 112 -12.82 -0.15 9.93
CA GLY A 112 -12.38 0.05 11.31
C GLY A 112 -10.90 0.44 11.43
N ALA A 113 -10.34 0.98 10.36
CA ALA A 113 -9.01 1.58 10.39
C ALA A 113 -8.97 2.76 11.37
N LYS A 114 -7.88 2.92 12.09
CA LYS A 114 -7.72 3.99 13.09
C LYS A 114 -6.29 4.50 13.07
N ILE A 115 -6.12 5.81 13.21
CA ILE A 115 -4.83 6.46 13.42
C ILE A 115 -4.81 7.18 14.77
N GLY A 116 -3.63 7.46 15.31
CA GLY A 116 -3.48 8.22 16.55
C GLY A 116 -2.08 8.18 17.13
N LEU A 117 -1.94 8.73 18.33
CA LEU A 117 -0.73 8.57 19.14
C LEU A 117 -0.82 7.26 19.92
N VAL A 118 0.25 6.50 19.87
CA VAL A 118 0.36 5.17 20.50
C VAL A 118 1.48 5.20 21.52
N VAL A 119 1.22 4.57 22.66
CA VAL A 119 2.18 4.39 23.75
C VAL A 119 2.16 2.95 24.24
N PRO A 120 3.27 2.46 24.83
CA PRO A 120 3.26 1.21 25.58
C PRO A 120 2.32 1.27 26.78
N ASP A 121 1.71 0.14 27.15
CA ASP A 121 0.74 0.04 28.25
C ASP A 121 1.25 0.50 29.61
N TYR A 122 2.57 0.39 29.83
CA TYR A 122 3.21 0.82 31.09
C TYR A 122 3.35 2.35 31.23
N VAL A 123 3.03 3.12 30.19
CA VAL A 123 3.03 4.58 30.21
C VAL A 123 1.83 5.09 31.01
N SER A 124 2.07 6.09 31.89
CA SER A 124 1.04 6.66 32.78
C SER A 124 -0.01 7.48 32.05
N ALA A 125 0.40 8.33 31.09
CA ALA A 125 -0.49 9.18 30.33
C ALA A 125 -1.58 8.37 29.64
N LYS A 126 -2.84 8.71 29.87
CA LYS A 126 -4.00 8.02 29.27
C LYS A 126 -4.52 8.74 28.04
N SER A 127 -4.42 10.06 28.04
CA SER A 127 -4.95 10.95 27.02
C SER A 127 -3.84 11.81 26.43
N ILE A 128 -4.07 12.32 25.23
CA ILE A 128 -3.21 13.34 24.60
C ILE A 128 -3.15 14.60 25.49
N ALA A 129 -4.22 14.92 26.20
CA ALA A 129 -4.28 16.05 27.12
C ALA A 129 -3.29 15.93 28.31
N ASP A 130 -2.87 14.71 28.68
CA ASP A 130 -1.97 14.46 29.82
C ASP A 130 -0.51 14.69 29.46
N LEU A 131 -0.16 14.73 28.17
CA LEU A 131 1.23 14.65 27.71
C LEU A 131 2.14 15.77 28.21
N ASN A 132 1.62 16.99 28.36
CA ASN A 132 2.46 18.10 28.84
C ASN A 132 2.96 17.90 30.27
N ALA A 133 2.20 17.20 31.12
CA ALA A 133 2.61 16.88 32.49
C ALA A 133 3.82 15.91 32.54
N ASP A 134 3.89 15.00 31.55
CA ASP A 134 4.91 13.96 31.46
C ASP A 134 6.01 14.26 30.42
N LYS A 135 6.11 15.51 29.95
CA LYS A 135 6.99 15.89 28.82
C LYS A 135 8.43 15.38 28.96
N SER A 136 9.00 15.50 30.17
CA SER A 136 10.39 15.08 30.44
C SER A 136 10.60 13.59 30.25
N ALA A 137 9.61 12.77 30.58
CA ALA A 137 9.65 11.30 30.41
C ALA A 137 9.77 10.87 28.95
N PHE A 138 9.17 11.66 28.04
CA PHE A 138 9.20 11.42 26.59
C PHE A 138 10.29 12.22 25.86
N GLY A 139 11.09 13.02 26.58
CA GLY A 139 12.07 13.92 25.98
C GLY A 139 11.45 14.97 25.05
N GLY A 140 10.16 15.29 25.23
CA GLY A 140 9.43 16.28 24.43
C GLY A 140 9.28 15.91 22.95
N ARG A 141 9.26 14.62 22.60
CA ARG A 141 9.23 14.12 21.21
C ARG A 141 8.08 13.17 20.98
N ILE A 142 7.50 13.26 19.77
CA ILE A 142 6.61 12.27 19.19
C ILE A 142 7.34 11.69 17.98
N VAL A 143 7.58 10.39 17.97
CA VAL A 143 8.25 9.71 16.85
C VAL A 143 7.21 9.39 15.79
N GLY A 144 7.37 9.99 14.63
CA GLY A 144 6.47 9.86 13.51
C GLY A 144 7.02 8.98 12.39
N ILE A 145 6.31 9.01 11.29
CA ILE A 145 6.67 8.33 10.02
C ILE A 145 6.98 9.36 8.94
N ASP A 146 6.76 9.01 7.69
CA ASP A 146 6.99 9.89 6.53
C ASP A 146 6.21 11.20 6.65
N ALA A 147 6.88 12.33 6.44
CA ALA A 147 6.29 13.66 6.62
C ALA A 147 5.02 13.91 5.78
N GLY A 148 4.88 13.22 4.62
CA GLY A 148 3.70 13.29 3.76
C GLY A 148 2.51 12.42 4.20
N ALA A 149 2.67 11.62 5.26
CA ALA A 149 1.60 10.76 5.75
C ALA A 149 0.47 11.56 6.43
N GLY A 150 -0.77 11.10 6.26
CA GLY A 150 -1.93 11.76 6.85
C GLY A 150 -1.89 11.81 8.38
N VAL A 151 -1.41 10.73 9.02
CA VAL A 151 -1.24 10.69 10.49
C VAL A 151 -0.27 11.76 11.00
N MET A 152 0.77 12.10 10.23
CA MET A 152 1.72 13.16 10.58
C MET A 152 1.03 14.53 10.60
N ARG A 153 0.23 14.83 9.56
CA ARG A 153 -0.57 16.06 9.50
C ARG A 153 -1.51 16.17 10.70
N LYS A 154 -2.21 15.05 11.04
CA LYS A 154 -3.10 14.99 12.19
C LYS A 154 -2.35 15.13 13.51
N THR A 155 -1.11 14.63 13.60
CA THR A 155 -0.26 14.82 14.78
C THR A 155 0.17 16.27 14.94
N ASP A 156 0.51 16.96 13.85
CA ASP A 156 0.80 18.40 13.89
C ASP A 156 -0.43 19.23 14.32
N GLU A 157 -1.64 18.82 13.84
CA GLU A 157 -2.89 19.41 14.30
C GLU A 157 -3.14 19.14 15.79
N ALA A 158 -2.87 17.93 16.27
CA ALA A 158 -3.00 17.56 17.69
C ALA A 158 -2.04 18.36 18.57
N VAL A 159 -0.78 18.49 18.16
CA VAL A 159 0.20 19.33 18.88
C VAL A 159 -0.34 20.76 19.07
N LYS A 160 -0.92 21.35 18.04
CA LYS A 160 -1.50 22.70 18.12
C LYS A 160 -2.78 22.74 18.96
N GLN A 161 -3.71 21.83 18.71
CA GLN A 161 -5.02 21.85 19.38
C GLN A 161 -4.93 21.54 20.89
N TYR A 162 -4.00 20.66 21.29
CA TYR A 162 -3.75 20.31 22.69
C TYR A 162 -2.70 21.20 23.36
N ASP A 163 -2.16 22.19 22.64
CA ASP A 163 -1.08 23.07 23.10
C ASP A 163 0.11 22.26 23.65
N LEU A 164 0.53 21.24 22.89
CA LEU A 164 1.61 20.36 23.33
C LEU A 164 2.97 21.01 23.11
N SER A 165 3.80 20.99 24.15
CA SER A 165 5.20 21.40 24.08
C SER A 165 6.10 20.29 23.53
N TYR A 166 5.72 19.66 22.41
CA TYR A 166 6.38 18.52 21.78
C TYR A 166 6.82 18.82 20.36
N SER A 167 7.90 18.18 19.94
CA SER A 167 8.32 18.16 18.54
C SER A 167 7.89 16.84 17.88
N VAL A 168 7.24 16.92 16.73
CA VAL A 168 6.97 15.75 15.91
C VAL A 168 8.21 15.45 15.07
N MET A 169 8.76 14.24 15.21
CA MET A 169 10.00 13.83 14.55
C MET A 169 9.66 12.97 13.32
N PRO A 170 9.74 13.49 12.10
CA PRO A 170 9.53 12.68 10.90
C PRO A 170 10.60 11.60 10.79
N SER A 171 10.19 10.40 10.34
CA SER A 171 11.10 9.29 10.05
C SER A 171 10.55 8.41 8.92
N SER A 172 10.62 7.10 9.05
CA SER A 172 9.91 6.13 8.23
C SER A 172 9.15 5.16 9.13
N GLY A 173 8.20 4.40 8.59
CA GLY A 173 7.49 3.37 9.36
C GLY A 173 8.45 2.39 10.04
N SER A 174 9.46 1.92 9.33
CA SER A 174 10.49 1.02 9.86
C SER A 174 11.36 1.67 10.96
N ALA A 175 11.72 2.94 10.79
CA ALA A 175 12.50 3.66 11.83
C ALA A 175 11.67 3.92 13.09
N MET A 176 10.39 4.28 12.93
CA MET A 176 9.45 4.45 14.05
C MET A 176 9.27 3.15 14.84
N THR A 177 9.04 2.03 14.15
CA THR A 177 8.88 0.72 14.80
C THR A 177 10.17 0.22 15.47
N ALA A 178 11.35 0.54 14.90
CA ALA A 178 12.64 0.26 15.54
C ALA A 178 12.84 1.06 16.85
N GLU A 179 12.45 2.34 16.86
CA GLU A 179 12.49 3.16 18.10
C GLU A 179 11.50 2.63 19.14
N LEU A 180 10.28 2.26 18.71
CA LEU A 180 9.28 1.62 19.58
C LEU A 180 9.85 0.34 20.21
N ALA A 181 10.42 -0.55 19.40
CA ALA A 181 11.00 -1.82 19.85
C ALA A 181 12.11 -1.60 20.91
N ARG A 182 13.01 -0.64 20.65
CA ARG A 182 14.10 -0.28 21.56
C ARG A 182 13.56 0.25 22.89
N SER A 183 12.57 1.14 22.82
CA SER A 183 11.95 1.75 23.99
C SER A 183 11.20 0.71 24.82
N VAL A 184 10.42 -0.17 24.20
CA VAL A 184 9.73 -1.27 24.88
C VAL A 184 10.73 -2.22 25.53
N GLY A 185 11.79 -2.62 24.84
CA GLY A 185 12.82 -3.52 25.37
C GLY A 185 13.56 -2.94 26.60
N SER A 186 13.72 -1.63 26.67
CA SER A 186 14.34 -0.92 27.80
C SER A 186 13.33 -0.35 28.80
N LYS A 187 12.02 -0.60 28.63
CA LYS A 187 10.91 -0.05 29.41
C LYS A 187 10.94 1.49 29.55
N LYS A 188 11.43 2.16 28.50
CA LYS A 188 11.44 3.63 28.43
C LYS A 188 10.11 4.13 27.83
N PRO A 189 9.55 5.22 28.36
CA PRO A 189 8.40 5.86 27.75
C PRO A 189 8.70 6.34 26.34
N VAL A 190 7.75 6.12 25.42
CA VAL A 190 7.82 6.58 24.04
C VAL A 190 6.40 6.89 23.54
N ILE A 191 6.28 7.91 22.70
CA ILE A 191 5.08 8.21 21.95
C ILE A 191 5.43 8.03 20.48
N VAL A 192 4.65 7.22 19.78
CA VAL A 192 4.78 7.06 18.33
C VAL A 192 3.46 7.40 17.64
N THR A 193 3.53 7.82 16.39
CA THR A 193 2.34 7.78 15.52
C THR A 193 2.02 6.32 15.20
N GLY A 194 0.75 5.96 15.20
CA GLY A 194 0.38 4.59 14.93
C GLY A 194 -0.98 4.47 14.23
N TRP A 195 -1.24 3.28 13.73
CA TRP A 195 -2.50 2.96 13.05
C TRP A 195 -2.85 1.49 13.24
N THR A 196 -4.11 1.15 13.02
CA THR A 196 -4.60 -0.22 12.91
C THR A 196 -5.30 -0.40 11.55
N PRO A 197 -5.02 -1.51 10.83
CA PRO A 197 -4.26 -2.69 11.24
C PRO A 197 -2.74 -2.46 11.22
N HIS A 198 -2.03 -3.01 12.21
CA HIS A 198 -0.56 -2.98 12.27
C HIS A 198 -0.05 -4.08 13.19
N TRP A 199 0.96 -4.85 12.77
CA TRP A 199 1.54 -5.97 13.52
C TRP A 199 2.05 -5.59 14.93
N MET A 200 2.42 -4.33 15.13
CA MET A 200 3.00 -3.88 16.41
C MET A 200 2.06 -4.11 17.61
N PHE A 201 0.74 -4.06 17.40
CA PHE A 201 -0.25 -4.32 18.45
C PHE A 201 -0.36 -5.82 18.81
N ALA A 202 -0.05 -6.71 17.88
CA ALA A 202 0.05 -8.14 18.16
C ALA A 202 1.36 -8.49 18.88
N LYS A 203 2.46 -7.74 18.61
CA LYS A 203 3.77 -8.03 19.17
C LYS A 203 4.02 -7.38 20.52
N TYR A 204 3.48 -6.18 20.76
CA TYR A 204 3.71 -5.39 21.96
C TYR A 204 2.38 -5.03 22.63
N LYS A 205 2.40 -4.88 23.96
CA LYS A 205 1.26 -4.34 24.69
C LYS A 205 1.25 -2.81 24.51
N LEU A 206 0.44 -2.37 23.57
CA LEU A 206 0.32 -0.96 23.18
C LEU A 206 -1.14 -0.52 23.29
N ARG A 207 -1.32 0.78 23.39
CA ARG A 207 -2.63 1.42 23.32
C ARG A 207 -2.54 2.77 22.65
N PHE A 208 -3.62 3.18 22.02
CA PHE A 208 -3.82 4.56 21.62
C PHE A 208 -4.04 5.44 22.86
N LEU A 209 -3.54 6.65 22.82
CA LEU A 209 -3.97 7.70 23.75
C LEU A 209 -5.38 8.15 23.39
N ASP A 210 -6.18 8.46 24.43
CA ASP A 210 -7.49 9.05 24.22
C ASP A 210 -7.35 10.43 23.57
N ASP A 211 -8.22 10.71 22.62
CA ASP A 211 -8.28 11.96 21.85
C ASP A 211 -9.63 12.67 22.10
N PRO A 212 -9.83 13.32 23.27
CA PRO A 212 -11.10 13.95 23.61
C PRO A 212 -11.49 15.12 22.70
N LYS A 213 -10.53 15.70 21.96
CA LYS A 213 -10.81 16.73 20.93
C LYS A 213 -11.10 16.14 19.56
N ASN A 214 -11.03 14.83 19.42
CA ASN A 214 -11.30 14.09 18.17
C ASN A 214 -10.51 14.62 16.96
N VAL A 215 -9.22 14.95 17.18
CA VAL A 215 -8.34 15.47 16.12
C VAL A 215 -8.04 14.42 15.06
N TYR A 216 -7.87 13.17 15.51
CA TYR A 216 -7.61 12.03 14.62
C TYR A 216 -8.88 11.49 13.94
N GLY A 217 -10.05 11.93 14.37
CA GLY A 217 -11.33 11.49 13.80
C GLY A 217 -11.81 10.15 14.35
N ALA A 218 -12.92 9.67 13.79
CA ALA A 218 -13.49 8.36 14.08
C ALA A 218 -12.72 7.25 13.30
N ALA A 219 -13.16 6.01 13.50
CA ALA A 219 -12.67 4.90 12.68
C ALA A 219 -12.94 5.15 11.19
N GLU A 220 -11.96 4.81 10.38
CA GLU A 220 -11.94 4.99 8.94
C GLU A 220 -12.08 3.65 8.20
N HIS A 221 -12.00 3.73 6.88
CA HIS A 221 -11.88 2.59 5.99
C HIS A 221 -10.69 2.78 5.05
N VAL A 222 -10.21 1.69 4.48
CA VAL A 222 -9.19 1.70 3.44
C VAL A 222 -9.84 1.21 2.16
N ASP A 223 -9.73 1.99 1.07
CA ASP A 223 -10.37 1.69 -0.20
C ASP A 223 -9.36 1.26 -1.26
N ASN A 224 -9.87 0.50 -2.23
CA ASN A 224 -9.21 0.21 -3.49
C ASN A 224 -9.54 1.35 -4.46
N VAL A 225 -8.52 2.05 -4.93
CA VAL A 225 -8.68 3.16 -5.87
C VAL A 225 -7.90 2.88 -7.14
N ALA A 226 -8.52 3.10 -8.30
CA ALA A 226 -7.93 2.80 -9.59
C ALA A 226 -8.00 3.99 -10.56
N ASN A 227 -7.10 3.96 -11.56
CA ASN A 227 -7.24 4.78 -12.73
C ASN A 227 -8.43 4.29 -13.58
N PRO A 228 -9.28 5.18 -14.15
CA PRO A 228 -10.43 4.79 -14.96
C PRO A 228 -10.10 3.87 -16.15
N GLU A 229 -8.90 3.99 -16.73
CA GLU A 229 -8.48 3.15 -17.86
C GLU A 229 -8.23 1.68 -17.46
N LEU A 230 -8.12 1.36 -16.16
CA LEU A 230 -7.98 -0.02 -15.71
C LEU A 230 -9.17 -0.89 -16.12
N GLU A 231 -10.38 -0.35 -16.17
CA GLU A 231 -11.59 -1.07 -16.62
C GLU A 231 -11.43 -1.60 -18.06
N LYS A 232 -10.83 -0.80 -18.95
CA LYS A 232 -10.56 -1.23 -20.33
C LYS A 232 -9.36 -2.19 -20.41
N LYS A 233 -8.34 -1.91 -19.59
CA LYS A 233 -7.07 -2.64 -19.59
C LYS A 233 -7.20 -4.06 -19.01
N ALA A 234 -7.97 -4.19 -17.91
CA ALA A 234 -8.12 -5.44 -17.17
C ALA A 234 -9.46 -5.52 -16.40
N PRO A 235 -10.62 -5.68 -17.07
CA PRO A 235 -11.95 -5.65 -16.45
C PRO A 235 -12.13 -6.72 -15.37
N GLN A 236 -11.50 -7.89 -15.54
CA GLN A 236 -11.53 -8.97 -14.55
C GLN A 236 -10.82 -8.58 -13.26
N VAL A 237 -9.73 -7.79 -13.35
CA VAL A 237 -9.00 -7.28 -12.18
C VAL A 237 -9.81 -6.21 -11.47
N VAL A 238 -10.55 -5.36 -12.18
CA VAL A 238 -11.47 -4.40 -11.56
C VAL A 238 -12.55 -5.12 -10.77
N THR A 239 -13.14 -6.19 -11.32
CA THR A 239 -14.12 -7.02 -10.60
C THR A 239 -13.51 -7.64 -9.34
N PHE A 240 -12.31 -8.18 -9.44
CA PHE A 240 -11.57 -8.69 -8.28
C PHE A 240 -11.35 -7.60 -7.23
N LEU A 241 -10.86 -6.43 -7.61
CA LEU A 241 -10.59 -5.33 -6.67
C LEU A 241 -11.88 -4.83 -5.99
N LYS A 242 -13.02 -4.83 -6.68
CA LYS A 242 -14.32 -4.50 -6.08
C LYS A 242 -14.76 -5.50 -4.99
N ASN A 243 -14.36 -6.75 -5.12
CA ASN A 243 -14.70 -7.82 -4.18
C ASN A 243 -13.64 -8.01 -3.10
N PHE A 244 -12.44 -7.44 -3.28
CA PHE A 244 -11.30 -7.64 -2.39
C PHE A 244 -11.52 -6.90 -1.07
N GLN A 245 -11.77 -7.66 -0.01
CA GLN A 245 -12.04 -7.12 1.33
C GLN A 245 -11.52 -8.06 2.42
N TRP A 246 -10.71 -7.54 3.30
CA TRP A 246 -10.22 -8.24 4.48
C TRP A 246 -11.32 -8.46 5.53
N LYS A 247 -11.30 -9.60 6.19
CA LYS A 247 -11.98 -9.78 7.49
C LYS A 247 -11.03 -9.40 8.62
N PRO A 248 -11.57 -9.06 9.81
CA PRO A 248 -10.74 -8.78 10.97
C PRO A 248 -9.72 -9.90 11.25
N GLY A 249 -8.45 -9.54 11.44
CA GLY A 249 -7.35 -10.46 11.73
C GLY A 249 -6.69 -11.13 10.52
N GLU A 250 -7.32 -11.14 9.35
CA GLU A 250 -6.74 -11.79 8.16
C GLU A 250 -5.43 -11.11 7.73
N ILE A 251 -5.43 -9.80 7.59
CA ILE A 251 -4.25 -9.02 7.19
C ILE A 251 -3.13 -9.09 8.23
N ASP A 252 -3.48 -9.19 9.52
CA ASP A 252 -2.52 -9.23 10.62
C ASP A 252 -1.56 -10.42 10.49
N SER A 253 -2.06 -11.57 10.02
CA SER A 253 -1.27 -12.79 9.81
C SER A 253 -0.23 -12.60 8.71
N VAL A 254 -0.57 -11.91 7.63
CA VAL A 254 0.38 -11.59 6.53
C VAL A 254 1.46 -10.62 7.02
N MET A 255 1.05 -9.54 7.71
CA MET A 255 1.99 -8.58 8.27
C MET A 255 2.96 -9.21 9.27
N LEU A 256 2.47 -10.12 10.14
CA LEU A 256 3.32 -10.84 11.09
C LEU A 256 4.31 -11.78 10.41
N ALA A 257 3.91 -12.48 9.36
CA ALA A 257 4.81 -13.34 8.58
C ALA A 257 5.96 -12.51 7.97
N ILE A 258 5.63 -11.37 7.36
CA ILE A 258 6.62 -10.43 6.80
C ILE A 258 7.55 -9.90 7.91
N GLN A 259 6.99 -9.47 9.04
CA GLN A 259 7.77 -8.98 10.17
C GLN A 259 8.71 -10.04 10.78
N ASN A 260 8.36 -11.31 10.67
CA ASN A 260 9.18 -12.44 11.11
C ASN A 260 10.23 -12.86 10.06
N GLY A 261 10.35 -12.13 8.96
CA GLY A 261 11.41 -12.28 7.95
C GLY A 261 10.99 -13.05 6.70
N GLU A 262 9.71 -13.40 6.55
CA GLU A 262 9.22 -13.95 5.28
C GLU A 262 9.18 -12.83 4.23
N LYS A 263 9.54 -13.14 2.99
CA LYS A 263 9.43 -12.17 1.90
C LYS A 263 7.95 -11.84 1.65
N PRO A 264 7.60 -10.58 1.34
CA PRO A 264 6.20 -10.18 1.18
C PRO A 264 5.42 -11.00 0.13
N ASP A 265 6.04 -11.33 -0.98
CA ASP A 265 5.45 -12.18 -2.02
C ASP A 265 5.24 -13.63 -1.55
N ALA A 266 6.18 -14.20 -0.80
CA ALA A 266 6.05 -15.52 -0.22
C ALA A 266 4.96 -15.58 0.86
N ALA A 267 4.91 -14.59 1.76
CA ALA A 267 3.85 -14.46 2.77
C ALA A 267 2.46 -14.36 2.13
N ALA A 268 2.35 -13.59 1.05
CA ALA A 268 1.13 -13.47 0.27
C ALA A 268 0.72 -14.80 -0.38
N ASP A 269 1.68 -15.55 -0.92
CA ASP A 269 1.45 -16.87 -1.51
C ASP A 269 1.03 -17.89 -0.46
N THR A 270 1.71 -17.93 0.68
CA THR A 270 1.40 -18.80 1.82
C THR A 270 -0.01 -18.54 2.34
N TRP A 271 -0.35 -17.26 2.56
CA TRP A 271 -1.67 -16.86 3.02
C TRP A 271 -2.76 -17.23 2.01
N SER A 272 -2.56 -16.92 0.73
CA SER A 272 -3.53 -17.19 -0.32
C SER A 272 -3.81 -18.68 -0.50
N ALA A 273 -2.77 -19.53 -0.36
CA ALA A 273 -2.91 -20.98 -0.42
C ALA A 273 -3.73 -21.53 0.76
N ALA A 274 -3.55 -20.97 1.95
CA ALA A 274 -4.29 -21.36 3.16
C ALA A 274 -5.75 -20.87 3.16
N HIS A 275 -6.08 -19.85 2.36
CA HIS A 275 -7.39 -19.18 2.35
C HIS A 275 -8.07 -19.22 0.97
N GLY A 276 -8.03 -20.41 0.32
CA GLY A 276 -8.57 -20.60 -1.03
C GLY A 276 -10.02 -20.14 -1.22
N ASP A 277 -10.89 -20.36 -0.22
CA ASP A 277 -12.28 -19.91 -0.27
C ASP A 277 -12.40 -18.38 -0.32
N ARG A 278 -11.54 -17.66 0.44
CA ARG A 278 -11.49 -16.20 0.38
C ARG A 278 -11.04 -15.70 -0.97
N VAL A 279 -9.97 -16.29 -1.51
CA VAL A 279 -9.45 -15.96 -2.83
C VAL A 279 -10.50 -16.22 -3.92
N ASN A 280 -11.23 -17.34 -3.83
CA ASN A 280 -12.31 -17.66 -4.77
C ASN A 280 -13.47 -16.65 -4.66
N ALA A 281 -13.87 -16.28 -3.44
CA ALA A 281 -14.91 -15.27 -3.23
C ALA A 281 -14.53 -13.91 -3.82
N TRP A 282 -13.28 -13.47 -3.65
CA TRP A 282 -12.79 -12.23 -4.25
C TRP A 282 -12.70 -12.31 -5.78
N ALA A 283 -12.34 -13.49 -6.31
CA ALA A 283 -12.25 -13.71 -7.75
C ALA A 283 -13.62 -13.82 -8.44
N GLY A 284 -14.71 -13.89 -7.67
CA GLY A 284 -16.07 -14.06 -8.22
C GLY A 284 -16.34 -15.47 -8.77
N THR A 285 -15.52 -16.46 -8.42
CA THR A 285 -15.76 -17.89 -8.71
C THR A 285 -16.34 -18.53 -7.46
N GLN A 286 -17.60 -18.92 -7.54
CA GLN A 286 -18.22 -19.80 -6.53
C GLN A 286 -17.87 -21.26 -6.80
#